data_9085d80a36844a0e2624c761bf8336b4
#
_entry.id   9085d80a36844a0e2624c761bf8336b4
#
_cell.length_a   1.000
_cell.length_b   1.000
_cell.length_c   1.000
_cell.angle_alpha   90.00
_cell.angle_beta   90.00
_cell.angle_gamma   90.00
#
_symmetry.space_group_name_H-M   'P 1'
#
loop_
_entity.id
_entity.type
_entity.pdbx_description
1 polymer ?
#
loop_
_entity_poly.entity_id
_entity_poly.type
_entity_poly.pdbx_seq_one_letter_code
_entity_poly.pdbx_strand_id
1 'polypeptide(L)'
;GDFEAVLPPDNVDEWVRDFIYYFDGLCDQDLMEEILKRSADRLHDYERFGCEFFKKEDGSMKYVPQRGLDHVKLYPAQLKGRGGELMVKNIVRQLKQRSVERVGRILLTELLQQDGRVCGALGFDTINGDFYRFDARVVIAASGMGGWKTSYGKNTPTGETMQMTYEAGAVLQNLEFARVWNMPRLFGWEGQTVLMPLGARFVNAEGEPFMERYSPVLGSNTDPHYTTMAMAMEIRAGRGPITFD
;
A
#
# COMPACT_ATOMS: atom_id res chain seq x y z
N GLY A 1 -3.17 -10.22 3.37
CA GLY A 1 -2.86 -9.36 2.25
C GLY A 1 -3.88 -9.55 1.16
N ASP A 2 -4.30 -8.44 0.60
CA ASP A 2 -5.30 -8.41 -0.46
C ASP A 2 -4.62 -7.96 -1.75
N PHE A 3 -5.15 -8.38 -2.88
CA PHE A 3 -4.67 -8.02 -4.20
C PHE A 3 -5.80 -7.35 -4.98
N GLU A 4 -5.54 -6.19 -5.54
CA GLU A 4 -6.47 -5.50 -6.43
C GLU A 4 -6.21 -5.92 -7.87
N ALA A 5 -7.22 -6.43 -8.55
CA ALA A 5 -7.11 -6.84 -9.95
C ALA A 5 -8.46 -6.74 -10.66
N VAL A 6 -8.45 -6.27 -11.89
CA VAL A 6 -9.64 -6.24 -12.74
C VAL A 6 -9.78 -7.59 -13.42
N LEU A 7 -10.60 -8.47 -12.84
CA LEU A 7 -10.88 -9.79 -13.40
C LEU A 7 -12.20 -9.79 -14.19
N PRO A 8 -12.32 -10.54 -15.29
CA PRO A 8 -13.58 -10.67 -16.00
C PRO A 8 -14.75 -11.08 -15.07
N PRO A 9 -15.94 -10.47 -15.20
CA PRO A 9 -16.38 -9.56 -16.26
C PRO A 9 -16.16 -8.07 -15.98
N ASP A 10 -15.33 -7.70 -15.00
CA ASP A 10 -15.11 -6.31 -14.60
C ASP A 10 -14.44 -5.49 -15.72
N ASN A 11 -14.68 -4.19 -15.70
CA ASN A 11 -14.23 -3.24 -16.70
C ASN A 11 -13.19 -2.27 -16.09
N VAL A 12 -12.07 -2.09 -16.78
CA VAL A 12 -10.98 -1.18 -16.36
C VAL A 12 -11.49 0.26 -16.25
N ASP A 13 -12.33 0.72 -17.18
CA ASP A 13 -12.82 2.10 -17.19
C ASP A 13 -13.69 2.43 -15.98
N GLU A 14 -14.42 1.45 -15.45
CA GLU A 14 -15.21 1.59 -14.23
C GLU A 14 -14.31 1.77 -13.01
N TRP A 15 -13.26 0.96 -12.92
CA TRP A 15 -12.27 1.07 -11.85
C TRP A 15 -11.50 2.38 -11.90
N VAL A 16 -11.12 2.83 -13.10
CA VAL A 16 -10.44 4.13 -13.28
C VAL A 16 -11.34 5.27 -12.80
N ARG A 17 -12.65 5.26 -13.15
CA ARG A 17 -13.60 6.28 -12.67
C ARG A 17 -13.74 6.26 -11.15
N ASP A 18 -13.82 5.08 -10.55
CA ASP A 18 -13.87 4.94 -9.09
C ASP A 18 -12.63 5.56 -8.43
N PHE A 19 -11.45 5.25 -8.93
CA PHE A 19 -10.20 5.79 -8.39
C PHE A 19 -10.03 7.29 -8.63
N ILE A 20 -10.45 7.81 -9.78
CA ILE A 20 -10.46 9.27 -10.03
C ILE A 20 -11.32 9.98 -8.99
N TYR A 21 -12.51 9.45 -8.73
CA TYR A 21 -13.41 10.00 -7.71
C TYR A 21 -12.79 9.89 -6.30
N TYR A 22 -12.25 8.74 -5.98
CA TYR A 22 -11.68 8.45 -4.66
C TYR A 22 -10.45 9.31 -4.32
N PHE A 23 -9.65 9.65 -5.31
CA PHE A 23 -8.47 10.50 -5.18
C PHE A 23 -8.72 11.97 -5.54
N ASP A 24 -9.96 12.42 -5.60
CA ASP A 24 -10.35 13.80 -5.94
C ASP A 24 -9.72 14.28 -7.27
N GLY A 25 -9.49 13.39 -8.22
CA GLY A 25 -8.84 13.67 -9.50
C GLY A 25 -7.32 13.84 -9.43
N LEU A 26 -6.71 13.70 -8.26
CA LEU A 26 -5.27 13.93 -8.02
C LEU A 26 -4.43 12.66 -8.24
N CYS A 27 -4.66 11.98 -9.34
CA CYS A 27 -3.93 10.76 -9.71
C CYS A 27 -3.45 10.82 -11.15
N ASP A 28 -2.36 10.10 -11.43
CA ASP A 28 -1.89 9.85 -12.79
C ASP A 28 -2.80 8.79 -13.43
N GLN A 29 -3.76 9.26 -14.23
CA GLN A 29 -4.82 8.43 -14.80
C GLN A 29 -4.27 7.45 -15.83
N ASP A 30 -3.30 7.87 -16.65
CA ASP A 30 -2.69 7.02 -17.67
C ASP A 30 -1.91 5.88 -17.03
N LEU A 31 -1.12 6.18 -16.00
CA LEU A 31 -0.39 5.16 -15.24
C LEU A 31 -1.35 4.20 -14.52
N MET A 32 -2.42 4.73 -13.94
CA MET A 32 -3.43 3.91 -13.27
C MET A 32 -4.10 2.95 -14.25
N GLU A 33 -4.53 3.42 -15.40
CA GLU A 33 -5.15 2.60 -16.44
C GLU A 33 -4.20 1.48 -16.90
N GLU A 34 -2.93 1.79 -17.15
CA GLU A 34 -1.91 0.79 -17.53
C GLU A 34 -1.68 -0.28 -16.44
N ILE A 35 -1.68 0.11 -15.17
CA ILE A 35 -1.56 -0.83 -14.05
C ILE A 35 -2.79 -1.75 -14.00
N LEU A 36 -3.99 -1.18 -14.10
CA LEU A 36 -5.25 -1.92 -14.03
C LEU A 36 -5.41 -2.89 -15.20
N LYS A 37 -5.06 -2.49 -16.42
CA LYS A 37 -5.06 -3.37 -17.60
C LYS A 37 -4.19 -4.62 -17.41
N ARG A 38 -3.11 -4.51 -16.65
CA ARG A 38 -2.16 -5.61 -16.40
C ARG A 38 -2.42 -6.36 -15.09
N SER A 39 -3.35 -5.91 -14.29
CA SER A 39 -3.55 -6.41 -12.93
C SER A 39 -3.97 -7.88 -12.89
N ALA A 40 -4.84 -8.33 -13.81
CA ALA A 40 -5.24 -9.72 -13.92
C ALA A 40 -4.06 -10.67 -14.18
N ASP A 41 -3.19 -10.30 -15.15
CA ASP A 41 -1.99 -11.08 -15.45
C ASP A 41 -1.07 -11.18 -14.25
N ARG A 42 -0.92 -10.09 -13.50
CA ARG A 42 -0.07 -10.06 -12.30
C ARG A 42 -0.66 -10.92 -11.19
N LEU A 43 -1.99 -10.94 -10.99
CA LEU A 43 -2.62 -11.83 -10.05
C LEU A 43 -2.37 -13.30 -10.43
N HIS A 44 -2.49 -13.64 -11.70
CA HIS A 44 -2.19 -15.00 -12.20
C HIS A 44 -0.70 -15.36 -12.10
N ASP A 45 0.21 -14.38 -12.22
CA ASP A 45 1.62 -14.61 -11.90
C ASP A 45 1.81 -15.04 -10.44
N TYR A 46 1.13 -14.38 -9.50
CA TYR A 46 1.17 -14.77 -8.10
C TYR A 46 0.61 -16.19 -7.86
N GLU A 47 -0.48 -16.56 -8.53
CA GLU A 47 -0.97 -17.96 -8.50
C GLU A 47 0.08 -18.93 -9.02
N ARG A 48 0.72 -18.64 -10.15
CA ARG A 48 1.83 -19.46 -10.70
C ARG A 48 3.02 -19.57 -9.76
N PHE A 49 3.24 -18.55 -8.92
CA PHE A 49 4.30 -18.57 -7.90
C PHE A 49 3.89 -19.36 -6.64
N GLY A 50 2.66 -19.87 -6.61
CA GLY A 50 2.13 -20.67 -5.51
C GLY A 50 1.43 -19.85 -4.43
N CYS A 51 0.98 -18.64 -4.76
CA CYS A 51 0.06 -17.89 -3.90
C CYS A 51 -1.36 -18.41 -4.14
N GLU A 52 -2.07 -18.68 -3.07
CA GLU A 52 -3.44 -19.14 -3.11
C GLU A 52 -4.38 -17.98 -2.75
N PHE A 53 -5.46 -17.83 -3.51
CA PHE A 53 -6.53 -16.90 -3.25
C PHE A 53 -7.79 -17.62 -2.84
N PHE A 54 -8.64 -17.00 -2.04
CA PHE A 54 -9.92 -17.58 -1.68
C PHE A 54 -10.80 -17.72 -2.92
N LYS A 55 -11.44 -18.89 -3.05
CA LYS A 55 -12.37 -19.18 -4.14
C LYS A 55 -13.74 -19.50 -3.57
N LYS A 56 -14.77 -19.24 -4.37
CA LYS A 56 -16.13 -19.68 -4.13
C LYS A 56 -16.28 -21.16 -4.52
N GLU A 57 -17.44 -21.74 -4.24
CA GLU A 57 -17.76 -23.13 -4.58
C GLU A 57 -17.71 -23.40 -6.10
N ASP A 58 -18.06 -22.39 -6.91
CA ASP A 58 -18.03 -22.43 -8.36
C ASP A 58 -16.62 -22.26 -8.96
N GLY A 59 -15.59 -22.10 -8.11
CA GLY A 59 -14.20 -21.90 -8.50
C GLY A 59 -13.82 -20.45 -8.84
N SER A 60 -14.78 -19.53 -8.88
CA SER A 60 -14.52 -18.10 -9.07
C SER A 60 -13.80 -17.48 -7.86
N MET A 61 -13.04 -16.40 -8.08
CA MET A 61 -12.34 -15.70 -7.03
C MET A 61 -13.33 -15.08 -6.03
N LYS A 62 -13.08 -15.31 -4.74
CA LYS A 62 -13.79 -14.59 -3.68
C LYS A 62 -13.16 -13.21 -3.50
N TYR A 63 -13.99 -12.20 -3.37
CA TYR A 63 -13.51 -10.83 -3.17
C TYR A 63 -14.23 -10.15 -2.00
N VAL A 64 -13.62 -9.07 -1.52
CA VAL A 64 -14.21 -8.10 -0.60
C VAL A 64 -14.32 -6.77 -1.35
N PRO A 65 -15.45 -6.06 -1.28
CA PRO A 65 -15.57 -4.74 -1.87
C PRO A 65 -14.59 -3.77 -1.20
N GLN A 66 -14.01 -2.89 -1.99
CA GLN A 66 -13.16 -1.83 -1.47
C GLN A 66 -14.04 -0.73 -0.87
N ARG A 67 -13.63 -0.24 0.28
CA ARG A 67 -14.29 0.83 1.00
C ARG A 67 -14.41 2.09 0.14
N GLY A 68 -15.63 2.60 -0.01
CA GLY A 68 -15.92 3.85 -0.74
C GLY A 68 -15.82 3.78 -2.25
N LEU A 69 -15.70 2.57 -2.83
CA LEU A 69 -15.62 2.33 -4.26
C LEU A 69 -16.66 1.28 -4.68
N ASP A 70 -17.34 1.53 -5.79
CA ASP A 70 -18.46 0.69 -6.23
C ASP A 70 -18.02 -0.57 -6.99
N HIS A 71 -16.94 -0.47 -7.78
CA HIS A 71 -16.49 -1.53 -8.69
C HIS A 71 -15.23 -2.23 -8.21
N VAL A 72 -14.39 -1.55 -7.40
CA VAL A 72 -13.09 -2.07 -6.99
C VAL A 72 -13.22 -3.24 -6.02
N LYS A 73 -12.51 -4.32 -6.33
CA LYS A 73 -12.54 -5.59 -5.59
C LYS A 73 -11.16 -5.93 -5.04
N LEU A 74 -11.15 -6.35 -3.78
CA LEU A 74 -9.98 -6.89 -3.11
C LEU A 74 -10.04 -8.41 -3.12
N TYR A 75 -9.03 -9.07 -3.63
CA TYR A 75 -8.89 -10.52 -3.63
C TYR A 75 -7.98 -10.98 -2.50
N PRO A 76 -8.55 -11.49 -1.38
CA PRO A 76 -7.74 -11.91 -0.26
C PRO A 76 -6.91 -13.15 -0.61
N ALA A 77 -5.62 -13.10 -0.27
CA ALA A 77 -4.77 -14.26 -0.37
C ALA A 77 -5.13 -15.27 0.71
N GLN A 78 -5.26 -16.53 0.33
CA GLN A 78 -5.61 -17.63 1.23
C GLN A 78 -4.43 -17.95 2.14
N LEU A 79 -4.66 -17.99 3.44
CA LEU A 79 -3.56 -18.03 4.37
C LEU A 79 -3.87 -18.75 5.67
N LYS A 80 -3.00 -19.65 5.98
CA LYS A 80 -2.78 -20.04 7.37
C LYS A 80 -1.88 -18.98 8.03
N GLY A 81 -2.43 -17.84 8.40
CA GLY A 81 -1.70 -16.77 9.06
C GLY A 81 -1.58 -15.47 8.25
N ARG A 82 -0.39 -14.90 8.15
CA ARG A 82 -0.13 -13.58 7.57
C ARG A 82 0.03 -13.62 6.04
N GLY A 83 -0.95 -13.12 5.29
CA GLY A 83 -1.05 -13.12 3.87
C GLY A 83 0.14 -12.64 3.09
N GLY A 84 0.53 -11.44 3.37
CA GLY A 84 1.66 -10.84 2.71
C GLY A 84 2.97 -11.59 2.96
N GLU A 85 3.14 -12.19 4.12
CA GLU A 85 4.35 -12.95 4.43
C GLU A 85 4.52 -14.18 3.54
N LEU A 86 3.44 -14.92 3.28
CA LEU A 86 3.50 -16.10 2.43
C LEU A 86 3.69 -15.73 0.96
N MET A 87 3.05 -14.65 0.50
CA MET A 87 3.31 -14.10 -0.83
C MET A 87 4.78 -13.77 -1.03
N VAL A 88 5.39 -13.06 -0.08
CA VAL A 88 6.83 -12.73 -0.12
C VAL A 88 7.70 -13.99 -0.11
N LYS A 89 7.38 -14.98 0.72
CA LYS A 89 8.11 -16.27 0.74
C LYS A 89 8.06 -16.98 -0.61
N ASN A 90 6.91 -16.97 -1.27
CA ASN A 90 6.74 -17.57 -2.59
C ASN A 90 7.55 -16.83 -3.66
N ILE A 91 7.52 -15.48 -3.66
CA ILE A 91 8.35 -14.68 -4.57
C ILE A 91 9.84 -14.94 -4.34
N VAL A 92 10.28 -14.96 -3.08
CA VAL A 92 11.69 -15.26 -2.74
C VAL A 92 12.10 -16.64 -3.23
N ARG A 93 11.22 -17.64 -3.15
CA ARG A 93 11.47 -18.96 -3.73
C ARG A 93 11.66 -18.89 -5.24
N GLN A 94 10.85 -18.09 -5.95
CA GLN A 94 10.99 -17.88 -7.39
C GLN A 94 12.31 -17.18 -7.76
N LEU A 95 12.76 -16.22 -6.97
CA LEU A 95 14.05 -15.58 -7.17
C LEU A 95 15.21 -16.59 -7.05
N LYS A 96 15.18 -17.44 -6.02
CA LYS A 96 16.17 -18.51 -5.84
C LYS A 96 16.20 -19.48 -7.02
N GLN A 97 15.03 -19.91 -7.52
CA GLN A 97 14.94 -20.81 -8.68
C GLN A 97 15.51 -20.21 -9.96
N ARG A 98 15.54 -18.88 -10.06
CA ARG A 98 16.09 -18.13 -11.19
C ARG A 98 17.53 -17.68 -10.97
N SER A 99 18.18 -18.18 -9.93
CA SER A 99 19.57 -17.80 -9.56
C SER A 99 19.77 -16.30 -9.38
N VAL A 100 18.73 -15.59 -8.94
CA VAL A 100 18.85 -14.18 -8.56
C VAL A 100 19.54 -14.10 -7.21
N GLU A 101 20.68 -13.43 -7.17
CA GLU A 101 21.40 -13.18 -5.93
C GLU A 101 20.59 -12.23 -5.05
N ARG A 102 20.57 -12.52 -3.75
CA ARG A 102 19.86 -11.72 -2.77
C ARG A 102 20.78 -11.34 -1.63
N VAL A 103 21.10 -10.06 -1.56
CA VAL A 103 21.90 -9.48 -0.48
C VAL A 103 20.96 -8.78 0.49
N GLY A 104 20.87 -9.26 1.71
CA GLY A 104 19.97 -8.71 2.75
C GLY A 104 20.67 -7.80 3.73
N ARG A 105 19.91 -6.99 4.45
CA ARG A 105 20.37 -6.09 5.53
C ARG A 105 21.30 -4.96 5.07
N ILE A 106 21.31 -4.65 3.79
CA ILE A 106 22.05 -3.52 3.27
C ILE A 106 21.14 -2.29 3.24
N LEU A 107 21.56 -1.24 3.92
CA LEU A 107 20.99 0.09 3.74
C LEU A 107 21.76 0.79 2.62
N LEU A 108 21.06 1.04 1.50
CA LEU A 108 21.61 1.82 0.40
C LEU A 108 21.54 3.30 0.76
N THR A 109 22.61 4.03 0.49
CA THR A 109 22.74 5.45 0.85
C THR A 109 23.03 6.35 -0.34
N GLU A 110 23.44 5.78 -1.48
CA GLU A 110 23.82 6.56 -2.65
C GLU A 110 23.64 5.74 -3.94
N LEU A 111 23.23 6.40 -5.02
CA LEU A 111 23.30 5.88 -6.38
C LEU A 111 24.59 6.37 -7.05
N LEU A 112 25.41 5.44 -7.50
CA LEU A 112 26.65 5.77 -8.23
C LEU A 112 26.30 6.27 -9.62
N GLN A 113 26.94 7.35 -10.03
CA GLN A 113 26.79 7.95 -11.35
C GLN A 113 28.13 8.11 -12.05
N GLN A 114 28.13 7.86 -13.34
CA GLN A 114 29.24 8.14 -14.24
C GLN A 114 28.66 8.72 -15.54
N ASP A 115 29.20 9.85 -15.97
CA ASP A 115 28.79 10.57 -17.20
C ASP A 115 27.26 10.80 -17.25
N GLY A 116 26.64 11.17 -16.11
CA GLY A 116 25.22 11.44 -16.00
C GLY A 116 24.32 10.20 -16.04
N ARG A 117 24.88 9.00 -15.90
CA ARG A 117 24.13 7.74 -15.86
C ARG A 117 24.36 7.00 -14.55
N VAL A 118 23.30 6.45 -13.99
CA VAL A 118 23.41 5.55 -12.85
C VAL A 118 24.15 4.28 -13.28
N CYS A 119 25.20 3.93 -12.54
CA CYS A 119 26.05 2.76 -12.81
C CYS A 119 26.18 1.83 -11.59
N GLY A 120 25.43 2.08 -10.52
CA GLY A 120 25.46 1.24 -9.33
C GLY A 120 24.86 1.91 -8.10
N ALA A 121 25.16 1.33 -6.94
CA ALA A 121 24.73 1.87 -5.65
C ALA A 121 25.79 1.59 -4.58
N LEU A 122 25.83 2.43 -3.54
CA LEU A 122 26.59 2.23 -2.32
C LEU A 122 25.64 2.00 -1.13
N GLY A 123 26.15 1.29 -0.15
CA GLY A 123 25.45 1.08 1.11
C GLY A 123 26.32 0.39 2.14
N PHE A 124 25.71 0.03 3.27
CA PHE A 124 26.42 -0.70 4.32
C PHE A 124 25.51 -1.74 4.97
N ASP A 125 26.12 -2.80 5.51
CA ASP A 125 25.41 -3.78 6.32
C ASP A 125 25.00 -3.15 7.65
N THR A 126 23.73 -3.24 7.97
CA THR A 126 23.13 -2.62 9.17
C THR A 126 23.48 -3.35 10.48
N ILE A 127 24.18 -4.47 10.41
CA ILE A 127 24.58 -5.26 11.58
C ILE A 127 26.05 -5.02 11.94
N ASN A 128 26.96 -5.14 10.94
CA ASN A 128 28.40 -5.06 11.18
C ASN A 128 29.04 -3.77 10.64
N GLY A 129 28.30 -2.97 9.85
CA GLY A 129 28.79 -1.72 9.28
C GLY A 129 29.68 -1.86 8.05
N ASP A 130 29.85 -3.05 7.51
CA ASP A 130 30.67 -3.25 6.30
C ASP A 130 30.09 -2.50 5.10
N PHE A 131 30.95 -1.85 4.33
CA PHE A 131 30.55 -1.13 3.13
C PHE A 131 30.39 -2.06 1.95
N TYR A 132 29.35 -1.79 1.16
CA TYR A 132 29.02 -2.51 -0.06
C TYR A 132 28.95 -1.56 -1.24
N ARG A 133 29.55 -1.97 -2.34
CA ARG A 133 29.42 -1.34 -3.64
C ARG A 133 28.79 -2.34 -4.60
N PHE A 134 27.74 -1.92 -5.26
CA PHE A 134 27.06 -2.69 -6.30
C PHE A 134 27.28 -2.00 -7.64
N ASP A 135 27.98 -2.63 -8.56
CA ASP A 135 28.13 -2.14 -9.93
C ASP A 135 27.01 -2.76 -10.77
N ALA A 136 26.22 -1.92 -11.45
CA ALA A 136 25.07 -2.35 -12.22
C ALA A 136 24.81 -1.44 -13.41
N ARG A 137 24.41 -2.00 -14.54
CA ARG A 137 24.01 -1.22 -15.72
C ARG A 137 22.65 -0.52 -15.54
N VAL A 138 21.82 -1.02 -14.69
CA VAL A 138 20.50 -0.49 -14.35
C VAL A 138 20.21 -0.74 -12.88
N VAL A 139 19.66 0.23 -12.20
CA VAL A 139 19.14 0.10 -10.83
C VAL A 139 17.64 0.33 -10.83
N ILE A 140 16.89 -0.60 -10.24
CA ILE A 140 15.44 -0.47 -10.06
C ILE A 140 15.16 -0.11 -8.61
N ALA A 141 14.65 1.11 -8.39
CA ALA A 141 14.23 1.57 -7.08
C ALA A 141 12.84 1.01 -6.76
N ALA A 142 12.77 0.03 -5.87
CA ALA A 142 11.52 -0.65 -5.48
C ALA A 142 11.42 -0.88 -3.97
N SER A 143 11.92 0.06 -3.16
CA SER A 143 11.97 -0.03 -1.70
C SER A 143 10.62 0.16 -1.01
N GLY A 144 9.58 0.52 -1.75
CA GLY A 144 8.26 0.82 -1.20
C GLY A 144 8.14 2.27 -0.71
N MET A 145 7.26 2.48 0.27
CA MET A 145 6.96 3.82 0.79
C MET A 145 8.10 4.40 1.61
N GLY A 146 8.31 5.72 1.50
CA GLY A 146 9.14 6.47 2.43
C GLY A 146 8.35 6.90 3.67
N GLY A 147 8.81 6.53 4.85
CA GLY A 147 8.11 6.80 6.10
C GLY A 147 8.68 7.97 6.92
N TRP A 148 9.81 8.55 6.60
CA TRP A 148 10.52 9.64 7.31
C TRP A 148 10.62 9.48 8.84
N LYS A 149 9.66 8.78 9.44
CA LYS A 149 9.61 8.41 10.86
C LYS A 149 9.09 6.98 11.00
N THR A 150 9.61 6.25 11.97
CA THR A 150 9.04 4.96 12.35
C THR A 150 7.61 5.16 12.85
N SER A 151 6.68 4.38 12.31
CA SER A 151 5.30 4.33 12.78
C SER A 151 5.06 3.08 13.61
N TYR A 152 4.09 3.15 14.52
CA TYR A 152 3.75 2.04 15.40
C TYR A 152 3.38 0.78 14.61
N GLY A 153 4.06 -0.32 14.92
CA GLY A 153 3.82 -1.62 14.29
C GLY A 153 4.28 -1.77 12.84
N LYS A 154 4.93 -0.73 12.27
CA LYS A 154 5.45 -0.76 10.89
C LYS A 154 6.87 -0.22 10.86
N ASN A 155 7.82 -1.11 10.61
CA ASN A 155 9.18 -0.73 10.23
C ASN A 155 9.19 -0.45 8.73
N THR A 156 8.90 0.76 8.36
CA THR A 156 8.92 1.17 6.97
C THR A 156 10.28 1.77 6.61
N PRO A 157 10.63 1.72 5.31
CA PRO A 157 11.76 2.48 4.79
C PRO A 157 11.67 3.95 5.20
N THR A 158 12.77 4.55 5.54
CA THR A 158 12.86 5.91 6.11
C THR A 158 12.99 6.99 5.06
N GLY A 159 12.92 6.64 3.75
CA GLY A 159 12.86 7.60 2.64
C GLY A 159 14.16 7.78 1.86
N GLU A 160 15.23 7.07 2.22
CA GLU A 160 16.52 7.15 1.58
C GLU A 160 16.46 6.93 0.07
N THR A 161 15.61 6.01 -0.38
CA THR A 161 15.45 5.75 -1.82
C THR A 161 14.90 6.97 -2.57
N MET A 162 13.96 7.71 -1.98
CA MET A 162 13.44 8.95 -2.58
C MET A 162 14.55 9.99 -2.68
N GLN A 163 15.35 10.16 -1.63
CA GLN A 163 16.48 11.06 -1.62
C GLN A 163 17.51 10.67 -2.70
N MET A 164 17.96 9.41 -2.70
CA MET A 164 18.97 8.93 -3.67
C MET A 164 18.51 9.09 -5.12
N THR A 165 17.24 8.82 -5.39
CA THR A 165 16.69 8.96 -6.75
C THR A 165 16.56 10.43 -7.15
N TYR A 166 16.16 11.30 -6.22
CA TYR A 166 16.13 12.74 -6.46
C TYR A 166 17.53 13.30 -6.75
N GLU A 167 18.54 12.94 -5.96
CA GLU A 167 19.93 13.32 -6.16
C GLU A 167 20.51 12.79 -7.49
N ALA A 168 19.98 11.65 -7.95
CA ALA A 168 20.31 11.09 -9.26
C ALA A 168 19.55 11.75 -10.43
N GLY A 169 18.69 12.74 -10.16
CA GLY A 169 17.98 13.52 -11.16
C GLY A 169 16.56 13.06 -11.46
N ALA A 170 15.98 12.15 -10.64
CA ALA A 170 14.60 11.76 -10.80
C ALA A 170 13.64 12.89 -10.39
N VAL A 171 12.53 13.01 -11.12
CA VAL A 171 11.43 13.90 -10.76
C VAL A 171 10.57 13.22 -9.71
N LEU A 172 10.33 13.91 -8.59
CA LEU A 172 9.43 13.45 -7.54
C LEU A 172 8.09 14.17 -7.66
N GLN A 173 6.99 13.46 -7.40
CA GLN A 173 5.64 14.03 -7.40
C GLN A 173 4.84 13.52 -6.21
N ASN A 174 3.79 14.26 -5.84
CA ASN A 174 2.82 13.89 -4.81
C ASN A 174 3.42 13.70 -3.40
N LEU A 175 4.56 14.34 -3.11
CA LEU A 175 5.22 14.23 -1.79
C LEU A 175 4.42 14.90 -0.66
N GLU A 176 3.50 15.80 -0.98
CA GLU A 176 2.57 16.43 -0.05
C GLU A 176 1.52 15.48 0.50
N PHE A 177 1.25 14.36 -0.19
CA PHE A 177 0.26 13.38 0.23
C PHE A 177 0.88 12.33 1.12
N ALA A 178 0.66 12.48 2.43
CA ALA A 178 1.08 11.49 3.40
C ALA A 178 0.05 10.35 3.47
N ARG A 179 0.52 9.11 3.42
CA ARG A 179 -0.33 7.98 3.77
C ARG A 179 -0.60 8.01 5.27
N VAL A 180 -1.83 8.25 5.64
CA VAL A 180 -2.28 8.23 7.03
C VAL A 180 -3.06 6.97 7.33
N TRP A 181 -2.96 6.51 8.58
CA TRP A 181 -3.65 5.33 9.07
C TRP A 181 -4.02 5.53 10.52
N ASN A 182 -5.28 5.39 10.84
CA ASN A 182 -5.76 5.42 12.20
C ASN A 182 -5.67 4.02 12.82
N MET A 183 -5.13 3.95 14.03
CA MET A 183 -4.94 2.70 14.77
C MET A 183 -5.44 2.86 16.20
N PRO A 184 -5.84 1.77 16.86
CA PRO A 184 -6.09 1.78 18.29
C PRO A 184 -4.87 2.29 19.06
N ARG A 185 -5.12 3.07 20.11
CA ARG A 185 -4.05 3.74 20.89
C ARG A 185 -3.08 2.76 21.56
N LEU A 186 -3.56 1.59 21.96
CA LEU A 186 -2.83 0.68 22.83
C LEU A 186 -2.31 -0.58 22.15
N PHE A 187 -2.71 -0.83 20.89
CA PHE A 187 -2.31 -2.02 20.15
C PHE A 187 -2.36 -1.78 18.64
N GLY A 188 -1.53 -2.52 17.90
CA GLY A 188 -1.55 -2.48 16.44
C GLY A 188 -2.67 -3.36 15.88
N TRP A 189 -3.57 -2.76 15.10
CA TRP A 189 -4.63 -3.48 14.42
C TRP A 189 -5.01 -2.81 13.10
N GLU A 190 -5.12 -3.62 12.07
CA GLU A 190 -5.46 -3.21 10.70
C GLU A 190 -6.68 -3.99 10.22
N GLY A 191 -7.87 -3.63 10.63
CA GLY A 191 -9.08 -4.34 10.25
C GLY A 191 -10.25 -3.43 9.87
N GLN A 192 -10.05 -2.14 10.02
CA GLN A 192 -11.11 -1.15 9.87
C GLN A 192 -11.71 -1.14 8.46
N THR A 193 -10.88 -1.21 7.43
CA THR A 193 -11.35 -1.20 6.02
C THR A 193 -12.34 -2.33 5.73
N VAL A 194 -12.15 -3.49 6.34
CA VAL A 194 -13.04 -4.63 6.16
C VAL A 194 -14.33 -4.49 6.96
N LEU A 195 -14.28 -3.85 8.13
CA LEU A 195 -15.44 -3.73 9.03
C LEU A 195 -16.34 -2.55 8.67
N MET A 196 -15.81 -1.48 8.06
CA MET A 196 -16.59 -0.32 7.67
C MET A 196 -17.78 -0.66 6.74
N PRO A 197 -17.59 -1.43 5.66
CA PRO A 197 -18.70 -1.86 4.81
C PRO A 197 -19.72 -2.76 5.52
N LEU A 198 -19.35 -3.34 6.67
CA LEU A 198 -20.21 -4.17 7.50
C LEU A 198 -20.98 -3.36 8.55
N GLY A 199 -20.83 -2.03 8.55
CA GLY A 199 -21.59 -1.13 9.42
C GLY A 199 -20.83 -0.60 10.63
N ALA A 200 -19.53 -0.92 10.77
CA ALA A 200 -18.72 -0.33 11.85
C ALA A 200 -18.58 1.19 11.68
N ARG A 201 -18.50 1.92 12.79
CA ARG A 201 -18.50 3.38 12.82
C ARG A 201 -17.45 3.95 13.75
N PHE A 202 -17.05 5.19 13.48
CA PHE A 202 -16.32 5.99 14.45
C PHE A 202 -17.29 6.86 15.26
N VAL A 203 -17.17 6.80 16.57
CA VAL A 203 -18.06 7.46 17.52
C VAL A 203 -17.24 8.38 18.42
N ASN A 204 -17.69 9.61 18.61
CA ASN A 204 -17.06 10.57 19.50
C ASN A 204 -17.42 10.33 20.99
N ALA A 205 -16.85 11.11 21.90
CA ALA A 205 -17.09 10.97 23.34
C ALA A 205 -18.55 11.25 23.76
N GLU A 206 -19.34 11.89 22.91
CA GLU A 206 -20.77 12.16 23.14
C GLU A 206 -21.66 11.00 22.66
N GLY A 207 -21.07 9.93 22.12
CA GLY A 207 -21.78 8.80 21.57
C GLY A 207 -22.33 9.01 20.15
N GLU A 208 -21.86 10.05 19.47
CA GLU A 208 -22.33 10.44 18.14
C GLU A 208 -21.46 9.83 17.03
N PRO A 209 -22.04 9.10 16.05
CA PRO A 209 -21.34 8.77 14.81
C PRO A 209 -21.23 10.03 13.98
N PHE A 210 -20.03 10.58 13.87
CA PHE A 210 -19.81 11.94 13.37
C PHE A 210 -19.41 12.01 11.88
N MET A 211 -19.11 10.89 11.25
CA MET A 211 -18.51 10.91 9.91
C MET A 211 -19.42 11.51 8.83
N GLU A 212 -20.73 11.39 8.96
CA GLU A 212 -21.73 11.97 8.04
C GLU A 212 -21.67 13.50 8.00
N ARG A 213 -21.15 14.15 9.09
CA ARG A 213 -20.90 15.59 9.13
C ARG A 213 -19.75 16.02 8.22
N TYR A 214 -18.75 15.15 8.05
CA TYR A 214 -17.52 15.43 7.27
C TYR A 214 -17.53 14.80 5.89
N SER A 215 -18.28 13.74 5.70
CA SER A 215 -18.47 13.04 4.43
C SER A 215 -19.94 12.63 4.30
N PRO A 216 -20.82 13.53 3.84
CA PRO A 216 -22.27 13.28 3.82
C PRO A 216 -22.69 12.13 2.91
N VAL A 217 -21.93 11.82 1.88
CA VAL A 217 -22.26 10.76 0.91
C VAL A 217 -21.74 9.39 1.37
N LEU A 218 -20.47 9.32 1.76
CA LEU A 218 -19.81 8.06 2.09
C LEU A 218 -19.78 7.75 3.59
N GLY A 219 -20.02 8.75 4.45
CA GLY A 219 -19.96 8.58 5.90
C GLY A 219 -18.65 7.93 6.35
N SER A 220 -18.76 6.89 7.16
CA SER A 220 -17.63 6.09 7.64
C SER A 220 -16.90 5.30 6.54
N ASN A 221 -17.49 5.15 5.36
CA ASN A 221 -16.86 4.47 4.22
C ASN A 221 -15.93 5.37 3.39
N THR A 222 -15.81 6.65 3.76
CA THR A 222 -14.92 7.58 3.08
C THR A 222 -13.43 7.20 3.24
N ASP A 223 -12.58 7.84 2.46
CA ASP A 223 -11.12 7.64 2.49
C ASP A 223 -10.53 7.85 3.89
N PRO A 224 -9.47 7.10 4.26
CA PRO A 224 -8.77 7.27 5.54
C PRO A 224 -8.27 8.69 5.84
N HIS A 225 -7.95 9.50 4.83
CA HIS A 225 -7.55 10.90 5.03
C HIS A 225 -8.69 11.71 5.61
N TYR A 226 -9.88 11.64 5.02
CA TYR A 226 -11.09 12.29 5.54
C TYR A 226 -11.43 11.79 6.93
N THR A 227 -11.34 10.48 7.16
CA THR A 227 -11.59 9.89 8.48
C THR A 227 -10.62 10.44 9.52
N THR A 228 -9.32 10.49 9.21
CA THR A 228 -8.29 11.00 10.13
C THR A 228 -8.45 12.49 10.39
N MET A 229 -8.76 13.27 9.36
CA MET A 229 -9.07 14.69 9.49
C MET A 229 -10.28 14.93 10.40
N ALA A 230 -11.37 14.20 10.15
CA ALA A 230 -12.59 14.30 10.94
C ALA A 230 -12.34 13.96 12.42
N MET A 231 -11.61 12.89 12.71
CA MET A 231 -11.17 12.55 14.07
C MET A 231 -10.39 13.69 14.73
N ALA A 232 -9.45 14.28 14.00
CA ALA A 232 -8.66 15.39 14.52
C ALA A 232 -9.53 16.63 14.84
N MET A 233 -10.52 16.90 14.00
CA MET A 233 -11.48 18.00 14.23
C MET A 233 -12.39 17.75 15.43
N GLU A 234 -12.89 16.53 15.60
CA GLU A 234 -13.68 16.13 16.76
C GLU A 234 -12.86 16.25 18.06
N ILE A 235 -11.61 15.78 18.08
CA ILE A 235 -10.71 15.89 19.22
C ILE A 235 -10.42 17.37 19.56
N ARG A 236 -10.14 18.21 18.55
CA ARG A 236 -9.93 19.64 18.72
C ARG A 236 -11.16 20.37 19.27
N ALA A 237 -12.34 19.91 18.92
CA ALA A 237 -13.61 20.44 19.42
C ALA A 237 -13.96 19.93 20.85
N GLY A 238 -13.08 19.16 21.49
CA GLY A 238 -13.28 18.62 22.83
C GLY A 238 -14.15 17.37 22.89
N ARG A 239 -14.49 16.77 21.76
CA ARG A 239 -15.35 15.57 21.68
C ARG A 239 -14.55 14.25 21.54
N GLY A 240 -13.25 14.27 21.91
CA GLY A 240 -12.46 13.05 22.07
C GLY A 240 -12.65 12.40 23.44
N PRO A 241 -12.33 11.12 23.61
CA PRO A 241 -11.68 10.25 22.63
C PRO A 241 -12.63 9.75 21.53
N ILE A 242 -12.05 9.30 20.42
CA ILE A 242 -12.78 8.61 19.37
C ILE A 242 -12.74 7.12 19.63
N THR A 243 -13.86 6.48 19.54
CA THR A 243 -14.00 5.02 19.65
C THR A 243 -14.45 4.41 18.32
N PHE A 244 -14.24 3.13 18.17
CA PHE A 244 -14.64 2.35 17.02
C PHE A 244 -15.71 1.34 17.48
N ASP A 245 -16.92 1.42 16.91
CA ASP A 245 -18.09 0.62 17.25
C ASP A 245 -18.53 -0.20 16.04
#